data_1888cb755c72c1d8d417d8ef4b41a110
#
_entry.id   1888cb755c72c1d8d417d8ef4b41a110
#
_cell.length_a   1.000
_cell.length_b   1.000
_cell.length_c   1.000
_cell.angle_alpha   90.00
_cell.angle_beta   90.00
_cell.angle_gamma   90.00
#
_symmetry.space_group_name_H-M   'P 1'
#
loop_
_entity.id
_entity.type
_entity.pdbx_description
1 polymer ?
#
loop_
_entity_poly.entity_id
_entity_poly.type
_entity_poly.pdbx_seq_one_letter_code
_entity_poly.pdbx_strand_id
1 'polypeptide(L)'
;SRGLGDVYKRQIYIYQYGVSPSIAFPDKEARVSAVGKELEVNLNTNIPASDSTRIAMTVDYDKGEEWVSQLLFNKEMNKMQVKVAANEPEVGERNATLHITYVDDWGKAHTTDFNIGQMEMGGTKQTETISFAEVRKLVNDATGSQKIEEDVAIEGIVVCDATGANNAANTQLSKTDIDLSTTYRTTYVQSLDGKYGFALVFDTKELNELVPFDKVKIWLKGLTLKKEDNPQRYTLTDMTFKSFISKEEGDATKLVKKERTMSELTDNDVYTFVTLKNCEFPIRKGPFTPFNEGYCPTYNQKRVDRYPLLMHDNQGQSMFLMTNIDCPYRRDGNILPQGSGTISGVIVHEEYTRFENGGDIGHYQMRHLSREDIKIDQSKNNSFSTIIAEWNAFKLSGTKVLPSEGNGELWHTAVTPTASTDYGYLGVIDGVTDGKGIISASKNLAFQAKTWWNSSTGKANSWMIKCSTSGITGTHVSLQLATLNYSVGAPRYWNVEWSEHGNEDGEWTKVGEYTIPDVVQWGNTLYEQLNAWKNTNIELPLDLLGKSTVYLRLIPSANKAGTTTTYDTAVINNNSTSGLMYVSIRYNK
;
A
#
# COMPACT_ATOMS: atom_id res chain seq x y z
N SER A 1 88.38 43.00 13.66
CA SER A 1 86.97 42.73 13.36
C SER A 1 86.79 41.29 12.90
N ARG A 2 86.08 40.53 13.67
CA ARG A 2 85.72 39.11 13.29
C ARG A 2 84.35 39.15 12.69
N GLY A 3 84.25 38.72 11.44
CA GLY A 3 83.02 38.57 10.75
C GLY A 3 82.17 37.46 11.38
N LEU A 4 80.94 37.79 11.66
CA LEU A 4 79.91 36.84 12.03
C LEU A 4 79.46 36.11 10.75
N GLY A 5 79.68 34.81 10.72
CA GLY A 5 79.21 33.96 9.63
C GLY A 5 77.68 34.02 9.52
N ASP A 6 77.23 34.04 8.31
CA ASP A 6 75.82 33.97 7.92
C ASP A 6 75.23 32.65 8.47
N VAL A 7 74.33 32.78 9.44
CA VAL A 7 73.50 31.69 9.89
C VAL A 7 72.35 31.55 8.88
N TYR A 8 72.50 30.64 7.95
CA TYR A 8 71.37 30.24 7.09
C TYR A 8 70.27 29.71 7.97
N LYS A 9 69.21 30.50 8.15
CA LYS A 9 67.98 30.04 8.75
C LYS A 9 67.31 29.07 7.75
N ARG A 10 67.45 27.79 7.99
CA ARG A 10 66.63 26.80 7.31
C ARG A 10 65.25 26.87 7.94
N GLN A 11 64.26 27.29 7.19
CA GLN A 11 62.87 27.15 7.57
C GLN A 11 62.46 25.69 7.37
N ILE A 12 62.08 25.05 8.47
CA ILE A 12 61.47 23.74 8.44
C ILE A 12 59.97 23.96 8.51
N TYR A 13 59.27 23.62 7.44
CA TYR A 13 57.81 23.65 7.42
C TYR A 13 57.35 22.32 7.98
N ILE A 14 56.63 22.35 9.10
CA ILE A 14 55.97 21.19 9.69
C ILE A 14 54.52 21.31 9.32
N TYR A 15 54.04 20.35 8.56
CA TYR A 15 52.62 20.23 8.22
C TYR A 15 52.06 19.11 9.10
N GLN A 16 50.90 19.36 9.65
CA GLN A 16 50.19 18.36 10.46
C GLN A 16 48.79 18.18 9.89
N TYR A 17 48.40 16.95 9.66
CA TYR A 17 47.01 16.64 9.38
C TYR A 17 46.15 16.92 10.61
N GLY A 18 45.02 17.62 10.41
CA GLY A 18 43.98 17.73 11.43
C GLY A 18 43.28 16.39 11.64
N VAL A 19 42.95 15.72 10.53
CA VAL A 19 42.40 14.37 10.48
C VAL A 19 43.06 13.64 9.31
N SER A 20 43.48 12.39 9.52
CA SER A 20 44.05 11.57 8.44
C SER A 20 42.97 11.31 7.35
N PRO A 21 43.34 11.43 6.07
CA PRO A 21 42.43 11.06 4.99
C PRO A 21 41.96 9.61 5.13
N SER A 22 40.67 9.40 4.94
CA SER A 22 40.06 8.07 4.97
C SER A 22 39.11 7.89 3.80
N ILE A 23 39.11 6.71 3.22
CA ILE A 23 38.21 6.30 2.15
C ILE A 23 37.92 4.79 2.35
N ALA A 24 36.64 4.42 2.39
CA ALA A 24 36.24 3.04 2.62
C ALA A 24 34.85 2.74 2.10
N PHE A 25 34.68 1.60 1.50
CA PHE A 25 33.38 1.00 1.28
C PHE A 25 32.92 0.30 2.57
N PRO A 26 31.76 0.64 3.14
CA PRO A 26 31.16 -0.11 4.24
C PRO A 26 30.88 -1.56 3.87
N ASP A 27 30.26 -1.76 2.72
CA ASP A 27 30.07 -3.05 2.08
C ASP A 27 31.26 -3.31 1.14
N LYS A 28 31.69 -4.55 1.05
CA LYS A 28 32.89 -4.92 0.28
C LYS A 28 32.56 -5.53 -1.07
N GLU A 29 31.31 -5.93 -1.27
CA GLU A 29 30.87 -6.59 -2.48
C GLU A 29 29.39 -6.32 -2.80
N ALA A 30 29.03 -6.47 -4.06
CA ALA A 30 27.66 -6.60 -4.54
C ALA A 30 27.56 -7.74 -5.55
N ARG A 31 26.40 -8.38 -5.59
CA ARG A 31 26.05 -9.36 -6.61
C ARG A 31 24.91 -8.82 -7.47
N VAL A 32 24.99 -9.05 -8.76
CA VAL A 32 24.02 -8.59 -9.75
C VAL A 32 23.63 -9.72 -10.71
N SER A 33 22.47 -9.62 -11.30
CA SER A 33 22.02 -10.56 -12.34
C SER A 33 22.76 -10.37 -13.66
N ALA A 34 22.61 -11.33 -14.56
CA ALA A 34 23.20 -11.28 -15.90
C ALA A 34 22.69 -10.09 -16.73
N VAL A 35 21.50 -9.55 -16.47
CA VAL A 35 20.94 -8.45 -17.26
C VAL A 35 21.58 -7.09 -16.99
N GLY A 36 22.46 -7.01 -15.97
CA GLY A 36 23.13 -5.77 -15.55
C GLY A 36 22.18 -4.77 -14.89
N LYS A 37 22.77 -3.74 -14.31
CA LYS A 37 22.02 -2.65 -13.65
C LYS A 37 22.91 -1.47 -13.34
N GLU A 38 22.30 -0.37 -12.92
CA GLU A 38 22.98 0.70 -12.22
C GLU A 38 23.05 0.37 -10.73
N LEU A 39 24.25 0.42 -10.17
CA LEU A 39 24.52 0.22 -8.75
C LEU A 39 24.79 1.56 -8.09
N GLU A 40 24.22 1.76 -6.92
CA GLU A 40 24.56 2.83 -6.02
C GLU A 40 25.23 2.24 -4.78
N VAL A 41 26.50 2.55 -4.58
CA VAL A 41 27.33 1.98 -3.52
C VAL A 41 27.73 3.07 -2.53
N ASN A 42 27.57 2.81 -1.23
CA ASN A 42 28.01 3.74 -0.20
C ASN A 42 29.53 3.79 -0.14
N LEU A 43 30.10 4.99 -0.16
CA LEU A 43 31.55 5.22 -0.05
C LEU A 43 31.81 6.28 1.04
N ASN A 44 32.22 5.83 2.21
CA ASN A 44 32.53 6.71 3.32
C ASN A 44 33.89 7.36 3.13
N THR A 45 33.94 8.68 3.17
CA THR A 45 35.22 9.43 3.09
C THR A 45 35.14 10.78 3.78
N ASN A 46 36.24 11.19 4.40
CA ASN A 46 36.45 12.54 4.92
C ASN A 46 37.24 13.44 3.97
N ILE A 47 37.55 12.98 2.76
CA ILE A 47 38.27 13.75 1.74
C ILE A 47 37.37 14.93 1.33
N PRO A 48 37.89 16.16 1.33
CA PRO A 48 37.11 17.34 0.93
C PRO A 48 36.59 17.24 -0.52
N ALA A 49 35.44 17.83 -0.79
CA ALA A 49 34.87 17.86 -2.14
C ALA A 49 35.80 18.53 -3.17
N SER A 50 36.58 19.52 -2.76
CA SER A 50 37.62 20.17 -3.58
C SER A 50 38.68 19.19 -4.11
N ASP A 51 38.92 18.12 -3.38
CA ASP A 51 39.97 17.12 -3.69
C ASP A 51 39.40 15.88 -4.37
N SER A 52 38.12 15.85 -4.68
CA SER A 52 37.45 14.72 -5.34
C SER A 52 38.06 14.36 -6.70
N THR A 53 38.63 15.34 -7.43
CA THR A 53 39.34 15.12 -8.70
C THR A 53 40.65 14.37 -8.55
N ARG A 54 41.16 14.23 -7.32
CA ARG A 54 42.37 13.45 -6.98
C ARG A 54 42.06 12.00 -6.65
N ILE A 55 40.80 11.60 -6.70
CA ILE A 55 40.37 10.23 -6.52
C ILE A 55 40.45 9.53 -7.86
N ALA A 56 41.40 8.61 -8.00
CA ALA A 56 41.51 7.73 -9.16
C ALA A 56 40.65 6.49 -8.97
N MET A 57 40.01 6.04 -10.04
CA MET A 57 39.18 4.84 -10.07
C MET A 57 39.62 3.95 -11.22
N THR A 58 39.91 2.69 -10.93
CA THR A 58 40.25 1.67 -11.93
C THR A 58 39.47 0.40 -11.67
N VAL A 59 39.31 -0.42 -12.68
CA VAL A 59 38.57 -1.69 -12.57
C VAL A 59 39.43 -2.81 -13.14
N ASP A 60 39.59 -3.86 -12.36
CA ASP A 60 40.21 -5.11 -12.78
C ASP A 60 39.11 -6.15 -13.05
N TYR A 61 39.23 -6.88 -14.15
CA TYR A 61 38.26 -7.88 -14.59
C TYR A 61 38.87 -9.29 -14.59
N ASP A 62 38.12 -10.28 -14.11
CA ASP A 62 38.51 -11.70 -14.20
C ASP A 62 38.16 -12.30 -15.57
N LYS A 63 37.08 -11.79 -16.20
CA LYS A 63 36.59 -12.21 -17.52
C LYS A 63 35.95 -11.06 -18.26
N GLY A 64 36.16 -11.04 -19.59
CA GLY A 64 35.61 -9.99 -20.44
C GLY A 64 36.34 -8.67 -20.30
N GLU A 65 35.94 -7.68 -21.04
CA GLU A 65 36.54 -6.34 -21.05
C GLU A 65 35.46 -5.30 -20.79
N GLU A 66 35.76 -4.37 -19.89
CA GLU A 66 35.04 -3.10 -19.64
C GLU A 66 33.50 -3.22 -19.51
N TRP A 67 33.04 -4.21 -18.76
CA TRP A 67 31.59 -4.34 -18.49
C TRP A 67 31.09 -3.52 -17.28
N VAL A 68 31.99 -2.80 -16.62
CA VAL A 68 31.70 -1.84 -15.55
C VAL A 68 32.08 -0.45 -16.05
N SER A 69 31.16 0.50 -15.98
CA SER A 69 31.33 1.86 -16.52
C SER A 69 30.64 2.90 -15.66
N GLN A 70 30.71 4.18 -16.07
CA GLN A 70 30.05 5.32 -15.40
C GLN A 70 30.38 5.39 -13.90
N LEU A 71 31.68 5.34 -13.58
CA LEU A 71 32.16 5.47 -12.21
C LEU A 71 32.05 6.93 -11.76
N LEU A 72 30.93 7.28 -11.13
CA LEU A 72 30.64 8.62 -10.67
C LEU A 72 30.58 8.66 -9.13
N PHE A 73 31.41 9.49 -8.53
CA PHE A 73 31.40 9.70 -7.09
C PHE A 73 30.63 10.96 -6.73
N ASN A 74 29.55 10.82 -5.97
CA ASN A 74 28.81 11.92 -5.38
C ASN A 74 29.24 12.12 -3.93
N LYS A 75 30.09 13.11 -3.69
CA LYS A 75 30.64 13.41 -2.37
C LYS A 75 29.59 13.84 -1.37
N GLU A 76 28.62 14.63 -1.77
CA GLU A 76 27.58 15.15 -0.88
C GLU A 76 26.73 14.02 -0.29
N MET A 77 26.49 13.00 -1.08
CA MET A 77 25.71 11.82 -0.68
C MET A 77 26.59 10.67 -0.15
N ASN A 78 27.93 10.79 -0.20
CA ASN A 78 28.87 9.69 0.05
C ASN A 78 28.52 8.41 -0.73
N LYS A 79 28.17 8.57 -1.99
CA LYS A 79 27.73 7.49 -2.87
C LYS A 79 28.50 7.45 -4.17
N MET A 80 28.66 6.26 -4.69
CA MET A 80 29.22 6.00 -5.99
C MET A 80 28.21 5.31 -6.88
N GLN A 81 28.04 5.82 -8.08
CA GLN A 81 27.20 5.21 -9.12
C GLN A 81 28.10 4.42 -10.07
N VAL A 82 27.69 3.20 -10.35
CA VAL A 82 28.41 2.25 -11.18
C VAL A 82 27.41 1.59 -12.13
N LYS A 83 27.69 1.60 -13.44
CA LYS A 83 26.87 0.90 -14.43
C LYS A 83 27.49 -0.45 -14.75
N VAL A 84 26.75 -1.52 -14.53
CA VAL A 84 27.09 -2.90 -14.89
C VAL A 84 26.33 -3.28 -16.16
N ALA A 85 27.07 -3.60 -17.23
CA ALA A 85 26.48 -4.03 -18.50
C ALA A 85 25.95 -5.46 -18.41
N ALA A 86 25.03 -5.83 -19.32
CA ALA A 86 24.53 -7.20 -19.42
C ALA A 86 25.66 -8.20 -19.67
N ASN A 87 25.54 -9.41 -19.11
CA ASN A 87 26.43 -10.53 -19.34
C ASN A 87 25.99 -11.31 -20.58
N GLU A 88 26.92 -11.91 -21.30
CA GLU A 88 26.61 -12.79 -22.41
C GLU A 88 26.58 -14.26 -21.96
N PRO A 89 25.73 -15.09 -22.56
CA PRO A 89 25.50 -16.48 -22.10
C PRO A 89 26.77 -17.34 -22.02
N GLU A 90 27.72 -17.10 -22.90
CA GLU A 90 28.93 -17.91 -23.03
C GLU A 90 30.02 -17.54 -22.02
N VAL A 91 29.90 -16.37 -21.37
CA VAL A 91 30.92 -15.88 -20.44
C VAL A 91 30.81 -16.57 -19.07
N GLY A 92 29.62 -16.96 -18.67
CA GLY A 92 29.33 -17.48 -17.36
C GLY A 92 29.42 -16.41 -16.26
N GLU A 93 29.55 -16.83 -15.01
CA GLU A 93 29.76 -15.90 -13.89
C GLU A 93 31.08 -15.15 -14.06
N ARG A 94 31.10 -13.84 -13.77
CA ARG A 94 32.26 -12.97 -13.88
C ARG A 94 32.35 -11.99 -12.72
N ASN A 95 33.58 -11.52 -12.43
CA ASN A 95 33.84 -10.61 -11.32
C ASN A 95 34.66 -9.41 -11.79
N ALA A 96 34.41 -8.27 -11.18
CA ALA A 96 35.22 -7.08 -11.31
C ALA A 96 35.59 -6.54 -9.93
N THR A 97 36.83 -6.05 -9.80
CA THR A 97 37.27 -5.34 -8.60
C THR A 97 37.46 -3.87 -8.96
N LEU A 98 36.71 -3.03 -8.30
CA LEU A 98 36.82 -1.59 -8.42
C LEU A 98 37.83 -1.11 -7.37
N HIS A 99 38.90 -0.48 -7.81
CA HIS A 99 39.94 0.11 -6.99
C HIS A 99 39.75 1.62 -6.94
N ILE A 100 39.66 2.18 -5.72
CA ILE A 100 39.63 3.61 -5.51
C ILE A 100 40.88 4.01 -4.76
N THR A 101 41.57 5.01 -5.29
CA THR A 101 42.81 5.52 -4.74
C THR A 101 42.78 7.04 -4.62
N TYR A 102 43.06 7.55 -3.45
CA TYR A 102 43.32 8.96 -3.19
C TYR A 102 44.77 9.14 -2.81
N VAL A 103 45.47 10.04 -3.46
CA VAL A 103 46.85 10.39 -3.09
C VAL A 103 46.84 11.73 -2.37
N ASP A 104 47.28 11.73 -1.11
CA ASP A 104 47.32 12.93 -0.30
C ASP A 104 48.46 13.87 -0.70
N ASP A 105 48.57 15.04 -0.05
CA ASP A 105 49.59 16.05 -0.35
C ASP A 105 51.02 15.61 -0.03
N TRP A 106 51.17 14.49 0.72
CA TRP A 106 52.45 13.88 1.07
C TRP A 106 52.85 12.74 0.13
N GLY A 107 52.02 12.48 -0.89
CA GLY A 107 52.24 11.37 -1.80
C GLY A 107 51.84 10.01 -1.23
N LYS A 108 51.16 9.95 -0.09
CA LYS A 108 50.65 8.71 0.48
C LYS A 108 49.32 8.33 -0.18
N ALA A 109 49.26 7.09 -0.65
CA ALA A 109 48.04 6.53 -1.21
C ALA A 109 47.14 5.96 -0.09
N HIS A 110 45.86 6.30 -0.19
CA HIS A 110 44.76 5.74 0.60
C HIS A 110 43.83 5.01 -0.37
N THR A 111 43.67 3.70 -0.20
CA THR A 111 42.98 2.82 -1.16
C THR A 111 41.86 2.06 -0.50
N THR A 112 40.83 1.75 -1.28
CA THR A 112 39.77 0.82 -0.91
C THR A 112 39.27 0.10 -2.16
N ASP A 113 38.86 -1.17 -1.98
CA ASP A 113 38.38 -2.02 -3.06
C ASP A 113 36.92 -2.40 -2.84
N PHE A 114 36.22 -2.58 -3.96
CA PHE A 114 34.83 -3.07 -3.99
C PHE A 114 34.68 -4.13 -5.09
N ASN A 115 34.13 -5.29 -4.74
CA ASN A 115 33.94 -6.40 -5.65
C ASN A 115 32.52 -6.40 -6.23
N ILE A 116 32.42 -6.62 -7.54
CA ILE A 116 31.14 -6.78 -8.24
C ILE A 116 31.14 -8.18 -8.85
N GLY A 117 30.29 -9.07 -8.32
CA GLY A 117 30.02 -10.39 -8.89
C GLY A 117 28.80 -10.34 -9.78
N GLN A 118 28.95 -10.65 -11.07
CA GLN A 118 27.83 -10.77 -11.99
C GLN A 118 27.55 -12.24 -12.29
N MET A 119 26.30 -12.64 -12.06
CA MET A 119 25.85 -14.01 -12.26
C MET A 119 25.79 -14.37 -13.76
N GLU A 120 25.86 -15.66 -14.04
CA GLU A 120 25.54 -16.19 -15.36
C GLU A 120 24.04 -16.11 -15.66
N MET A 121 23.67 -16.13 -16.91
CA MET A 121 22.31 -16.25 -17.37
C MET A 121 21.80 -17.68 -17.14
N GLY A 122 20.60 -17.84 -16.60
CA GLY A 122 20.01 -19.15 -16.36
C GLY A 122 19.56 -19.86 -17.64
N GLY A 123 18.87 -19.13 -18.50
CA GLY A 123 18.50 -19.59 -19.84
C GLY A 123 19.42 -19.01 -20.91
N THR A 124 18.97 -19.00 -22.14
CA THR A 124 19.63 -18.35 -23.27
C THR A 124 18.67 -17.38 -23.97
N LYS A 125 19.22 -16.53 -24.87
CA LYS A 125 18.39 -15.66 -25.70
C LYS A 125 17.44 -16.48 -26.61
N GLN A 126 17.80 -17.73 -26.91
CA GLN A 126 17.03 -18.67 -27.72
C GLN A 126 16.03 -19.51 -26.92
N THR A 127 16.06 -19.45 -25.59
CA THR A 127 15.07 -20.13 -24.75
C THR A 127 13.67 -19.78 -25.23
N GLU A 128 12.85 -20.80 -25.47
CA GLU A 128 11.50 -20.65 -25.98
C GLU A 128 10.66 -19.74 -25.08
N THR A 129 10.01 -18.75 -25.68
CA THR A 129 9.09 -17.87 -24.96
C THR A 129 7.67 -18.39 -25.14
N ILE A 130 7.02 -18.73 -24.04
CA ILE A 130 5.61 -19.14 -24.00
C ILE A 130 4.74 -18.00 -23.44
N SER A 131 3.46 -18.07 -23.70
CA SER A 131 2.51 -17.07 -23.23
C SER A 131 2.20 -17.24 -21.73
N PHE A 132 1.77 -16.16 -21.07
CA PHE A 132 1.25 -16.22 -19.70
C PHE A 132 0.08 -17.20 -19.55
N ALA A 133 -0.76 -17.34 -20.58
CA ALA A 133 -1.85 -18.30 -20.59
C ALA A 133 -1.37 -19.76 -20.61
N GLU A 134 -0.25 -20.04 -21.27
CA GLU A 134 0.37 -21.38 -21.28
C GLU A 134 1.00 -21.68 -19.93
N VAL A 135 1.73 -20.72 -19.33
CA VAL A 135 2.31 -20.91 -17.99
C VAL A 135 1.23 -21.20 -16.97
N ARG A 136 0.09 -20.50 -16.99
CA ARG A 136 -1.04 -20.75 -16.08
C ARG A 136 -1.56 -22.19 -16.12
N LYS A 137 -1.36 -22.92 -17.22
CA LYS A 137 -1.76 -24.33 -17.37
C LYS A 137 -0.74 -25.32 -16.79
N LEU A 138 0.47 -24.86 -16.44
CA LEU A 138 1.51 -25.71 -15.86
C LEU A 138 1.24 -26.05 -14.38
N VAL A 139 0.36 -25.31 -13.72
CA VAL A 139 0.08 -25.55 -12.31
C VAL A 139 -0.67 -26.86 -12.09
N ASN A 140 -0.29 -27.59 -11.05
CA ASN A 140 -1.02 -28.76 -10.61
C ASN A 140 -2.26 -28.32 -9.80
N ASP A 141 -3.45 -28.48 -10.35
CA ASP A 141 -4.70 -28.06 -9.70
C ASP A 141 -4.96 -28.78 -8.36
N ALA A 142 -4.46 -29.99 -8.18
CA ALA A 142 -4.64 -30.74 -6.92
C ALA A 142 -3.86 -30.15 -5.74
N THR A 143 -2.72 -29.50 -6.04
CA THR A 143 -1.84 -28.91 -5.01
C THR A 143 -1.86 -27.39 -5.02
N GLY A 144 -2.38 -26.76 -6.09
CA GLY A 144 -2.29 -25.31 -6.32
C GLY A 144 -0.85 -24.81 -6.50
N SER A 145 0.13 -25.73 -6.67
CA SER A 145 1.55 -25.40 -6.77
C SER A 145 2.28 -26.40 -7.65
N GLN A 146 3.18 -25.91 -8.48
CA GLN A 146 4.00 -26.73 -9.39
C GLN A 146 5.39 -26.12 -9.56
N LYS A 147 6.43 -26.94 -9.38
CA LYS A 147 7.78 -26.57 -9.81
C LYS A 147 7.87 -26.73 -11.31
N ILE A 148 8.34 -25.71 -12.00
CA ILE A 148 8.46 -25.70 -13.47
C ILE A 148 9.76 -26.39 -13.84
N GLU A 149 9.65 -27.48 -14.60
CA GLU A 149 10.81 -28.26 -15.08
C GLU A 149 11.16 -27.96 -16.53
N GLU A 150 10.22 -27.38 -17.28
CA GLU A 150 10.36 -27.00 -18.68
C GLU A 150 11.38 -25.86 -18.85
N ASP A 151 12.23 -25.98 -19.87
CA ASP A 151 13.19 -24.93 -20.22
C ASP A 151 12.53 -23.87 -21.13
N VAL A 152 11.69 -23.04 -20.50
CA VAL A 152 10.89 -22.01 -21.16
C VAL A 152 11.02 -20.67 -20.44
N ALA A 153 10.60 -19.61 -21.12
CA ALA A 153 10.61 -18.26 -20.59
C ALA A 153 9.27 -17.54 -20.87
N ILE A 154 9.03 -16.46 -20.13
CA ILE A 154 7.98 -15.48 -20.45
C ILE A 154 8.60 -14.12 -20.72
N GLU A 155 7.90 -13.31 -21.52
CA GLU A 155 8.20 -11.89 -21.68
C GLU A 155 7.04 -11.04 -21.17
N GLY A 156 7.37 -10.02 -20.39
CA GLY A 156 6.37 -9.12 -19.83
C GLY A 156 6.93 -7.75 -19.48
N ILE A 157 6.04 -6.87 -19.03
CA ILE A 157 6.39 -5.52 -18.58
C ILE A 157 6.15 -5.44 -17.06
N VAL A 158 7.14 -4.90 -16.34
CA VAL A 158 7.03 -4.63 -14.91
C VAL A 158 6.03 -3.51 -14.67
N VAL A 159 5.04 -3.75 -13.81
CA VAL A 159 3.92 -2.81 -13.56
C VAL A 159 3.85 -2.29 -12.12
N CYS A 160 4.96 -2.34 -11.41
CA CYS A 160 5.05 -1.76 -10.08
C CYS A 160 6.47 -1.23 -9.82
N ASP A 161 6.62 -0.47 -8.76
CA ASP A 161 7.90 0.09 -8.33
C ASP A 161 8.37 -0.59 -7.05
N ALA A 162 9.36 -1.49 -7.15
CA ALA A 162 9.93 -2.17 -5.98
C ALA A 162 10.56 -1.19 -4.97
N THR A 163 10.92 0.02 -5.39
CA THR A 163 11.49 1.06 -4.52
C THR A 163 10.42 1.93 -3.86
N GLY A 164 9.20 1.93 -4.38
CA GLY A 164 8.09 2.80 -3.96
C GLY A 164 7.39 2.38 -2.66
N ALA A 165 7.81 1.26 -2.05
CA ALA A 165 7.27 0.73 -0.80
C ALA A 165 5.75 0.41 -0.80
N ASN A 166 5.13 0.27 -1.97
CA ASN A 166 3.69 0.02 -2.08
C ASN A 166 3.29 -1.18 -2.97
N ASN A 167 4.18 -2.16 -3.15
CA ASN A 167 3.90 -3.30 -4.03
C ASN A 167 3.03 -4.37 -3.37
N ALA A 168 3.29 -4.70 -2.11
CA ALA A 168 2.58 -5.75 -1.39
C ALA A 168 2.38 -5.37 0.08
N ALA A 169 1.45 -6.04 0.73
CA ALA A 169 1.31 -5.98 2.17
C ALA A 169 2.56 -6.52 2.85
N ASN A 170 3.08 -5.79 3.82
CA ASN A 170 4.16 -6.28 4.66
C ASN A 170 3.64 -7.29 5.69
N THR A 171 4.51 -8.19 6.12
CA THR A 171 4.12 -9.25 7.07
C THR A 171 4.08 -8.72 8.49
N GLN A 172 2.94 -8.85 9.15
CA GLN A 172 2.81 -8.54 10.57
C GLN A 172 3.47 -9.67 11.39
N LEU A 173 4.56 -9.36 12.09
CA LEU A 173 5.29 -10.32 12.93
C LEU A 173 4.74 -10.37 14.36
N SER A 174 4.27 -9.25 14.89
CA SER A 174 3.69 -9.13 16.22
C SER A 174 2.76 -7.92 16.30
N LYS A 175 2.19 -7.67 17.47
CA LYS A 175 1.35 -6.45 17.71
C LYS A 175 2.07 -5.14 17.41
N THR A 176 3.40 -5.14 17.48
CA THR A 176 4.21 -3.92 17.40
C THR A 176 5.31 -3.98 16.36
N ASP A 177 5.43 -5.09 15.64
CA ASP A 177 6.50 -5.31 14.70
C ASP A 177 6.01 -5.80 13.35
N ILE A 178 6.54 -5.24 12.29
CA ILE A 178 6.20 -5.49 10.90
C ILE A 178 7.48 -5.74 10.12
N ASP A 179 7.53 -6.84 9.39
CA ASP A 179 8.56 -7.05 8.37
C ASP A 179 8.26 -6.19 7.15
N LEU A 180 8.94 -5.06 7.06
CA LEU A 180 8.81 -4.10 5.96
C LEU A 180 9.50 -4.57 4.67
N SER A 181 10.14 -5.73 4.65
CA SER A 181 10.86 -6.23 3.47
C SER A 181 9.94 -6.81 2.39
N THR A 182 8.73 -7.26 2.74
CA THR A 182 7.83 -7.96 1.81
C THR A 182 7.49 -7.11 0.59
N THR A 183 7.22 -5.81 0.78
CA THR A 183 6.92 -4.91 -0.34
C THR A 183 8.08 -4.78 -1.32
N TYR A 184 9.32 -4.80 -0.84
CA TYR A 184 10.53 -4.73 -1.68
C TYR A 184 10.89 -6.06 -2.35
N ARG A 185 10.34 -7.17 -1.86
CA ARG A 185 10.54 -8.52 -2.40
C ARG A 185 9.46 -8.93 -3.40
N THR A 186 8.50 -8.05 -3.67
CA THR A 186 7.37 -8.34 -4.57
C THR A 186 7.38 -7.42 -5.76
N THR A 187 7.22 -8.01 -6.94
CA THR A 187 7.09 -7.30 -8.22
C THR A 187 5.94 -7.92 -9.00
N TYR A 188 5.26 -7.11 -9.81
CA TYR A 188 4.23 -7.58 -10.72
C TYR A 188 4.68 -7.38 -12.16
N VAL A 189 4.46 -8.42 -12.96
CA VAL A 189 4.76 -8.42 -14.40
C VAL A 189 3.50 -8.77 -15.16
N GLN A 190 3.11 -7.91 -16.10
CA GLN A 190 1.99 -8.21 -17.00
C GLN A 190 2.49 -8.66 -18.38
N SER A 191 1.68 -9.48 -19.04
CA SER A 191 1.93 -9.89 -20.43
C SER A 191 1.97 -8.69 -21.37
N LEU A 192 2.69 -8.78 -22.49
CA LEU A 192 2.84 -7.68 -23.45
C LEU A 192 1.49 -7.19 -24.01
N ASP A 193 0.50 -8.08 -24.11
CA ASP A 193 -0.87 -7.74 -24.52
C ASP A 193 -1.75 -7.23 -23.38
N GLY A 194 -1.21 -7.14 -22.15
CA GLY A 194 -1.89 -6.66 -20.95
C GLY A 194 -2.98 -7.60 -20.41
N LYS A 195 -3.16 -8.81 -20.94
CA LYS A 195 -4.28 -9.67 -20.53
C LYS A 195 -4.10 -10.33 -19.18
N TYR A 196 -2.86 -10.67 -18.83
CA TYR A 196 -2.55 -11.49 -17.65
C TYR A 196 -1.39 -10.90 -16.87
N GLY A 197 -1.38 -11.15 -15.56
CA GLY A 197 -0.28 -10.78 -14.68
C GLY A 197 0.18 -11.95 -13.82
N PHE A 198 1.44 -11.86 -13.37
CA PHE A 198 2.04 -12.68 -12.33
C PHE A 198 2.64 -11.81 -11.24
N ALA A 199 2.49 -12.26 -9.99
CA ALA A 199 3.34 -11.77 -8.92
C ALA A 199 4.66 -12.55 -8.95
N LEU A 200 5.77 -11.84 -8.83
CA LEU A 200 7.11 -12.39 -8.62
C LEU A 200 7.49 -12.14 -7.17
N VAL A 201 7.79 -13.18 -6.41
CA VAL A 201 8.19 -13.04 -5.02
C VAL A 201 9.62 -13.55 -4.86
N PHE A 202 10.49 -12.67 -4.40
CA PHE A 202 11.90 -12.90 -4.20
C PHE A 202 12.19 -13.27 -2.74
N ASP A 203 13.21 -14.08 -2.50
CA ASP A 203 13.62 -14.42 -1.14
C ASP A 203 14.19 -13.22 -0.39
N THR A 204 14.94 -12.36 -1.08
CA THR A 204 15.49 -11.12 -0.54
C THR A 204 15.22 -9.94 -1.47
N LYS A 205 15.26 -8.73 -0.92
CA LYS A 205 15.05 -7.51 -1.72
C LYS A 205 16.18 -7.25 -2.73
N GLU A 206 17.38 -7.72 -2.45
CA GLU A 206 18.55 -7.57 -3.31
C GLU A 206 18.42 -8.34 -4.62
N LEU A 207 17.63 -9.43 -4.62
CA LEU A 207 17.31 -10.20 -5.81
C LEU A 207 16.32 -9.48 -6.73
N ASN A 208 15.57 -8.52 -6.21
CA ASN A 208 14.58 -7.76 -6.96
C ASN A 208 15.21 -6.52 -7.60
N GLU A 209 15.73 -6.68 -8.81
CA GLU A 209 16.41 -5.63 -9.58
C GLU A 209 15.50 -4.95 -10.62
N LEU A 210 14.20 -5.18 -10.52
CA LEU A 210 13.24 -4.71 -11.50
C LEU A 210 12.72 -3.31 -11.15
N VAL A 211 12.64 -2.46 -12.16
CA VAL A 211 12.09 -1.11 -12.06
C VAL A 211 10.83 -0.97 -12.91
N PRO A 212 9.97 0.03 -12.65
CA PRO A 212 8.73 0.20 -13.39
C PRO A 212 8.96 0.27 -14.89
N PHE A 213 8.12 -0.44 -15.61
CA PHE A 213 8.05 -0.49 -17.08
C PHE A 213 9.20 -1.20 -17.79
N ASP A 214 10.17 -1.77 -17.07
CA ASP A 214 11.14 -2.67 -17.68
C ASP A 214 10.43 -3.77 -18.45
N LYS A 215 10.86 -4.02 -19.68
CA LYS A 215 10.49 -5.23 -20.41
C LYS A 215 11.48 -6.33 -20.06
N VAL A 216 10.98 -7.43 -19.52
CA VAL A 216 11.83 -8.51 -19.00
C VAL A 216 11.50 -9.83 -19.66
N LYS A 217 12.54 -10.63 -19.96
CA LYS A 217 12.43 -12.04 -20.30
C LYS A 217 12.88 -12.87 -19.10
N ILE A 218 11.97 -13.67 -18.55
CA ILE A 218 12.15 -14.43 -17.30
C ILE A 218 12.23 -15.91 -17.64
N TRP A 219 13.31 -16.56 -17.24
CA TRP A 219 13.50 -17.99 -17.31
C TRP A 219 12.72 -18.69 -16.20
N LEU A 220 11.88 -19.65 -16.55
CA LEU A 220 10.92 -20.24 -15.62
C LEU A 220 11.40 -21.55 -14.98
N LYS A 221 12.36 -22.26 -15.60
CA LYS A 221 12.84 -23.53 -15.08
C LYS A 221 13.39 -23.41 -13.68
N GLY A 222 12.89 -24.22 -12.78
CA GLY A 222 13.28 -24.22 -11.38
C GLY A 222 12.46 -23.27 -10.50
N LEU A 223 11.64 -22.38 -11.07
CA LEU A 223 10.70 -21.56 -10.32
C LEU A 223 9.49 -22.40 -9.87
N THR A 224 8.86 -21.98 -8.80
CA THR A 224 7.60 -22.57 -8.35
C THR A 224 6.44 -21.63 -8.73
N LEU A 225 5.51 -22.17 -9.54
CA LEU A 225 4.26 -21.52 -9.87
C LEU A 225 3.20 -21.91 -8.83
N LYS A 226 2.58 -20.90 -8.22
CA LYS A 226 1.46 -21.06 -7.29
C LYS A 226 0.20 -20.48 -7.90
N LYS A 227 -0.92 -21.19 -7.72
CA LYS A 227 -2.26 -20.74 -8.08
C LYS A 227 -3.10 -20.63 -6.81
N GLU A 228 -3.80 -19.54 -6.67
CA GLU A 228 -4.80 -19.33 -5.62
C GLU A 228 -6.11 -18.92 -6.28
N ASP A 229 -7.22 -19.33 -5.67
CA ASP A 229 -8.57 -19.02 -6.15
C ASP A 229 -9.25 -17.97 -5.27
N ASN A 230 -10.31 -17.35 -5.79
CA ASN A 230 -11.15 -16.35 -5.12
C ASN A 230 -10.41 -15.06 -4.68
N PRO A 231 -9.84 -14.27 -5.61
CA PRO A 231 -9.80 -14.39 -7.07
C PRO A 231 -8.71 -15.34 -7.55
N GLN A 232 -8.86 -15.87 -8.75
CA GLN A 232 -7.83 -16.67 -9.36
C GLN A 232 -6.61 -15.82 -9.67
N ARG A 233 -5.47 -16.15 -9.04
CA ARG A 233 -4.20 -15.41 -9.18
C ARG A 233 -3.01 -16.35 -9.17
N TYR A 234 -1.91 -15.88 -9.74
CA TYR A 234 -0.73 -16.69 -9.96
C TYR A 234 0.53 -15.99 -9.48
N THR A 235 1.37 -16.72 -8.76
CA THR A 235 2.62 -16.22 -8.19
C THR A 235 3.78 -17.12 -8.60
N LEU A 236 4.90 -16.54 -9.00
CA LEU A 236 6.18 -17.21 -9.21
C LEU A 236 7.10 -16.93 -8.02
N THR A 237 7.64 -17.98 -7.42
CA THR A 237 8.59 -17.93 -6.32
C THR A 237 9.89 -18.62 -6.67
N ASP A 238 10.85 -18.65 -5.75
CA ASP A 238 12.19 -19.21 -5.95
C ASP A 238 13.03 -18.45 -6.99
N MET A 239 12.71 -17.15 -7.15
CA MET A 239 13.43 -16.25 -8.04
C MET A 239 14.89 -16.10 -7.61
N THR A 240 15.81 -16.19 -8.55
CA THR A 240 17.24 -15.99 -8.35
C THR A 240 17.80 -14.97 -9.33
N PHE A 241 19.06 -14.55 -9.15
CA PHE A 241 19.73 -13.72 -10.16
C PHE A 241 19.79 -14.35 -11.57
N LYS A 242 19.75 -15.69 -11.66
CA LYS A 242 19.72 -16.43 -12.93
C LYS A 242 18.37 -16.42 -13.64
N SER A 243 17.30 -16.01 -12.94
CA SER A 243 15.95 -16.03 -13.52
C SER A 243 15.74 -15.00 -14.64
N PHE A 244 16.67 -14.04 -14.81
CA PHE A 244 16.55 -13.00 -15.83
C PHE A 244 17.43 -13.29 -17.04
N ILE A 245 16.81 -13.44 -18.23
CA ILE A 245 17.50 -13.63 -19.51
C ILE A 245 17.82 -12.28 -20.14
N SER A 246 16.86 -11.36 -20.17
CA SER A 246 17.06 -10.01 -20.68
C SER A 246 16.19 -9.00 -19.95
N LYS A 247 16.66 -7.77 -19.93
CA LYS A 247 15.95 -6.59 -19.43
C LYS A 247 16.19 -5.44 -20.41
N GLU A 248 15.13 -4.86 -20.92
CA GLU A 248 15.14 -3.61 -21.66
C GLU A 248 14.65 -2.49 -20.74
N GLU A 249 15.30 -1.34 -20.82
CA GLU A 249 14.96 -0.17 -20.02
C GLU A 249 13.48 0.22 -20.15
N GLY A 250 12.89 0.65 -19.06
CA GLY A 250 11.49 0.94 -18.91
C GLY A 250 10.96 2.03 -19.86
N ASP A 251 9.89 1.71 -20.56
CA ASP A 251 9.14 2.63 -21.41
C ASP A 251 7.64 2.53 -21.11
N ALA A 252 7.13 3.49 -20.36
CA ALA A 252 5.71 3.55 -19.97
C ALA A 252 4.76 3.62 -21.17
N THR A 253 5.23 4.02 -22.36
CA THR A 253 4.40 4.08 -23.57
C THR A 253 4.13 2.70 -24.17
N LYS A 254 4.96 1.72 -23.85
CA LYS A 254 4.79 0.31 -24.28
C LYS A 254 3.80 -0.45 -23.41
N LEU A 255 3.42 0.11 -22.27
CA LEU A 255 2.47 -0.53 -21.38
C LEU A 255 1.06 -0.49 -21.96
N VAL A 256 0.47 -1.67 -22.16
CA VAL A 256 -0.97 -1.79 -22.46
C VAL A 256 -1.75 -1.53 -21.18
N LYS A 257 -2.35 -0.34 -21.11
CA LYS A 257 -3.20 0.08 -19.99
C LYS A 257 -4.64 -0.31 -20.26
N LYS A 258 -5.24 -1.07 -19.38
CA LYS A 258 -6.65 -1.42 -19.46
C LYS A 258 -7.47 -0.36 -18.75
N GLU A 259 -8.50 0.17 -19.40
CA GLU A 259 -9.50 0.99 -18.75
C GLU A 259 -10.69 0.11 -18.33
N ARG A 260 -11.13 0.25 -17.09
CA ARG A 260 -12.22 -0.51 -16.49
C ARG A 260 -13.10 0.40 -15.62
N THR A 261 -14.35 0.03 -15.46
CA THR A 261 -15.12 0.35 -14.26
C THR A 261 -14.86 -0.70 -13.20
N MET A 262 -15.25 -0.48 -11.95
CA MET A 262 -15.03 -1.47 -10.89
C MET A 262 -15.78 -2.78 -11.17
N SER A 263 -16.96 -2.70 -11.78
CA SER A 263 -17.79 -3.87 -12.16
C SER A 263 -17.24 -4.68 -13.35
N GLU A 264 -16.36 -4.10 -14.16
CA GLU A 264 -15.75 -4.77 -15.31
C GLU A 264 -14.49 -5.56 -14.95
N LEU A 265 -14.02 -5.47 -13.70
CA LEU A 265 -12.85 -6.22 -13.24
C LEU A 265 -13.11 -7.72 -13.26
N THR A 266 -12.11 -8.47 -13.66
CA THR A 266 -12.09 -9.93 -13.68
C THR A 266 -10.81 -10.47 -13.05
N ASP A 267 -10.76 -11.76 -12.73
CA ASP A 267 -9.56 -12.41 -12.18
C ASP A 267 -8.34 -12.30 -13.11
N ASN A 268 -8.56 -12.09 -14.41
CA ASN A 268 -7.46 -11.85 -15.36
C ASN A 268 -6.83 -10.47 -15.19
N ASP A 269 -7.49 -9.54 -14.50
CA ASP A 269 -6.94 -8.23 -14.23
C ASP A 269 -6.00 -8.23 -13.01
N VAL A 270 -6.03 -9.28 -12.18
CA VAL A 270 -5.13 -9.41 -11.03
C VAL A 270 -3.67 -9.42 -11.49
N TYR A 271 -2.85 -8.60 -10.83
CA TYR A 271 -1.44 -8.36 -11.13
C TYR A 271 -1.18 -7.68 -12.48
N THR A 272 -2.19 -7.01 -13.04
CA THR A 272 -2.02 -6.12 -14.19
C THR A 272 -2.30 -4.68 -13.82
N PHE A 273 -1.76 -3.74 -14.62
CA PHE A 273 -1.99 -2.31 -14.47
C PHE A 273 -3.32 -1.92 -15.09
N VAL A 274 -4.21 -1.37 -14.29
CA VAL A 274 -5.56 -0.97 -14.69
C VAL A 274 -5.80 0.49 -14.34
N THR A 275 -6.49 1.21 -15.20
CA THR A 275 -7.04 2.53 -14.94
C THR A 275 -8.53 2.38 -14.68
N LEU A 276 -8.96 2.62 -13.45
CA LEU A 276 -10.37 2.66 -13.09
C LEU A 276 -10.95 4.02 -13.42
N LYS A 277 -12.12 4.02 -14.04
CA LYS A 277 -12.85 5.22 -14.48
C LYS A 277 -13.89 5.63 -13.45
N ASN A 278 -14.22 6.92 -13.46
CA ASN A 278 -15.29 7.51 -12.65
C ASN A 278 -15.12 7.27 -11.15
N CYS A 279 -13.87 7.21 -10.70
CA CYS A 279 -13.52 6.98 -9.30
C CYS A 279 -13.73 8.23 -8.46
N GLU A 280 -14.14 8.02 -7.23
CA GLU A 280 -14.39 9.05 -6.24
C GLU A 280 -14.06 8.53 -4.84
N PHE A 281 -13.75 9.44 -3.94
CA PHE A 281 -13.63 9.11 -2.51
C PHE A 281 -14.94 9.49 -1.80
N PRO A 282 -15.73 8.50 -1.33
CA PRO A 282 -17.07 8.76 -0.81
C PRO A 282 -17.07 9.51 0.51
N ILE A 283 -16.08 9.27 1.36
CA ILE A 283 -15.98 9.91 2.66
C ILE A 283 -15.11 11.14 2.55
N ARG A 284 -15.72 12.30 2.73
CA ARG A 284 -15.14 13.60 2.44
C ARG A 284 -14.61 14.34 3.66
N LYS A 285 -14.83 13.79 4.84
CA LYS A 285 -14.39 14.36 6.11
C LYS A 285 -13.76 13.28 6.95
N GLY A 286 -12.83 13.68 7.78
CA GLY A 286 -12.25 12.81 8.77
C GLY A 286 -10.84 12.31 8.47
N PRO A 287 -10.38 11.33 9.23
CA PRO A 287 -9.02 10.80 9.13
C PRO A 287 -8.74 10.10 7.81
N PHE A 288 -9.73 9.96 7.01
CA PHE A 288 -9.65 9.36 5.68
C PHE A 288 -9.37 10.37 4.57
N THR A 289 -9.38 11.64 4.89
CA THR A 289 -9.07 12.69 3.93
C THR A 289 -7.61 12.74 3.53
N PRO A 290 -6.65 12.37 4.36
CA PRO A 290 -5.27 12.22 3.93
C PRO A 290 -4.87 10.76 3.80
N PHE A 291 -3.79 10.52 3.10
CA PHE A 291 -3.15 9.23 2.99
C PHE A 291 -2.32 8.87 4.24
N ASN A 292 -2.78 9.16 5.45
CA ASN A 292 -1.96 8.98 6.63
C ASN A 292 -2.58 8.09 7.71
N GLU A 293 -3.51 7.28 7.35
CA GLU A 293 -4.14 6.32 8.22
C GLU A 293 -3.12 5.34 8.80
N GLY A 294 -3.41 4.88 10.01
CA GLY A 294 -2.56 3.95 10.72
C GLY A 294 -1.29 4.56 11.33
N TYR A 295 -1.20 5.88 11.40
CA TYR A 295 -0.07 6.53 12.05
C TYR A 295 -0.14 6.43 13.58
N CYS A 296 0.98 6.06 14.15
CA CYS A 296 1.20 6.05 15.57
C CYS A 296 2.42 6.92 15.92
N PRO A 297 2.23 8.13 16.44
CA PRO A 297 3.35 9.02 16.76
C PRO A 297 4.30 8.47 17.81
N THR A 298 3.80 7.67 18.76
CA THR A 298 4.54 7.27 19.97
C THR A 298 5.33 5.98 19.79
N TYR A 299 4.92 5.09 18.88
CA TYR A 299 5.50 3.75 18.75
C TYR A 299 6.14 3.48 17.40
N ASN A 300 6.91 4.41 16.89
CA ASN A 300 7.65 4.27 15.64
C ASN A 300 6.83 3.84 14.42
N GLN A 301 5.49 4.08 14.45
CA GLN A 301 4.65 3.93 13.27
C GLN A 301 4.49 2.50 12.72
N LYS A 302 5.00 1.49 13.41
CA LYS A 302 5.05 0.11 12.94
C LYS A 302 3.85 -0.75 13.33
N ARG A 303 2.79 -0.15 13.90
CA ARG A 303 1.63 -0.92 14.39
C ARG A 303 0.60 -1.22 13.33
N VAL A 304 0.61 -0.50 12.23
CA VAL A 304 -0.30 -0.70 11.11
C VAL A 304 0.49 -0.63 9.82
N ASP A 305 0.54 -1.74 9.14
CA ASP A 305 1.28 -1.85 7.88
C ASP A 305 0.66 -1.00 6.78
N ARG A 306 -0.64 -1.11 6.63
CA ARG A 306 -1.40 -0.46 5.56
C ARG A 306 -2.78 -0.09 6.02
N TYR A 307 -3.38 0.84 5.31
CA TYR A 307 -4.78 1.19 5.50
C TYR A 307 -5.55 1.11 4.18
N PRO A 308 -6.66 0.40 4.16
CA PRO A 308 -7.53 0.36 3.00
C PRO A 308 -8.34 1.66 2.90
N LEU A 309 -8.08 2.44 1.87
CA LEU A 309 -8.82 3.66 1.58
C LEU A 309 -9.98 3.36 0.65
N LEU A 310 -11.21 3.60 1.12
CA LEU A 310 -12.41 3.31 0.34
C LEU A 310 -12.52 4.28 -0.84
N MET A 311 -12.72 3.73 -2.03
CA MET A 311 -13.14 4.46 -3.22
C MET A 311 -14.39 3.81 -3.81
N HIS A 312 -15.17 4.58 -4.55
CA HIS A 312 -16.32 4.10 -5.32
C HIS A 312 -16.28 4.65 -6.75
N ASP A 313 -17.10 4.09 -7.61
CA ASP A 313 -17.36 4.65 -8.93
C ASP A 313 -18.73 5.34 -9.01
N ASN A 314 -19.05 5.93 -10.16
CA ASN A 314 -20.32 6.61 -10.39
C ASN A 314 -21.55 5.67 -10.47
N GLN A 315 -21.33 4.36 -10.40
CA GLN A 315 -22.38 3.33 -10.34
C GLN A 315 -22.58 2.79 -8.91
N GLY A 316 -21.81 3.31 -7.93
CA GLY A 316 -21.91 2.90 -6.53
C GLY A 316 -21.09 1.66 -6.18
N GLN A 317 -20.40 1.05 -7.14
CA GLN A 317 -19.46 -0.03 -6.83
C GLN A 317 -18.30 0.52 -6.04
N SER A 318 -17.78 -0.26 -5.11
CA SER A 318 -16.69 0.18 -4.25
C SER A 318 -15.61 -0.87 -4.07
N MET A 319 -14.39 -0.40 -3.87
CA MET A 319 -13.22 -1.21 -3.55
C MET A 319 -12.22 -0.38 -2.76
N PHE A 320 -11.15 -1.01 -2.31
CA PHE A 320 -10.12 -0.34 -1.53
C PHE A 320 -8.85 -0.07 -2.32
N LEU A 321 -8.34 1.14 -2.15
CA LEU A 321 -7.00 1.55 -2.54
C LEU A 321 -6.07 1.29 -1.35
N MET A 322 -4.98 0.54 -1.57
CA MET A 322 -4.04 0.13 -0.54
C MET A 322 -2.80 1.00 -0.56
N THR A 323 -2.42 1.51 0.61
CA THR A 323 -1.21 2.33 0.77
C THR A 323 -0.44 1.86 1.99
N ASN A 324 0.81 1.44 1.81
CA ASN A 324 1.67 0.99 2.89
C ASN A 324 2.16 2.15 3.76
N ILE A 325 2.58 1.80 4.98
CA ILE A 325 3.07 2.77 5.96
C ILE A 325 4.33 3.51 5.50
N ASP A 326 5.20 2.85 4.74
CA ASP A 326 6.46 3.43 4.25
C ASP A 326 6.34 4.14 2.91
N CYS A 327 5.14 4.21 2.32
CA CYS A 327 4.92 4.92 1.07
C CYS A 327 5.30 6.40 1.21
N PRO A 328 6.24 6.93 0.40
CA PRO A 328 6.84 8.25 0.64
C PRO A 328 5.85 9.40 0.61
N TYR A 329 4.78 9.29 -0.20
CA TYR A 329 3.76 10.34 -0.36
C TYR A 329 2.53 10.14 0.54
N ARG A 330 2.55 9.13 1.40
CA ARG A 330 1.41 8.81 2.27
C ARG A 330 1.06 9.96 3.23
N ARG A 331 2.05 10.75 3.62
CA ARG A 331 1.91 11.82 4.62
C ARG A 331 2.56 13.11 4.18
N ASP A 332 2.44 13.44 2.94
CA ASP A 332 3.00 14.69 2.39
C ASP A 332 2.12 15.93 2.63
N GLY A 333 1.02 15.78 3.38
CA GLY A 333 0.09 16.86 3.70
C GLY A 333 -1.00 17.11 2.69
N ASN A 334 -1.01 16.40 1.59
CA ASN A 334 -2.10 16.52 0.64
C ASN A 334 -3.35 15.82 1.16
N ILE A 335 -4.46 16.49 1.04
CA ILE A 335 -5.79 15.97 1.37
C ILE A 335 -6.31 15.17 0.17
N LEU A 336 -7.07 14.11 0.43
CA LEU A 336 -7.75 13.37 -0.63
C LEU A 336 -8.58 14.31 -1.51
N PRO A 337 -8.38 14.27 -2.83
CA PRO A 337 -9.10 15.13 -3.74
C PRO A 337 -10.59 14.79 -3.73
N GLN A 338 -11.41 15.84 -3.79
CA GLN A 338 -12.84 15.73 -3.98
C GLN A 338 -13.14 15.96 -5.47
N GLY A 339 -14.10 15.23 -6.00
CA GLY A 339 -14.44 15.27 -7.42
C GLY A 339 -14.51 13.87 -8.01
N SER A 340 -14.43 13.78 -9.32
CA SER A 340 -14.51 12.52 -10.05
C SER A 340 -13.39 12.41 -11.07
N GLY A 341 -12.84 11.21 -11.26
CA GLY A 341 -11.73 11.03 -12.19
C GLY A 341 -11.31 9.59 -12.38
N THR A 342 -10.01 9.38 -12.53
CA THR A 342 -9.43 8.06 -12.71
C THR A 342 -8.41 7.76 -11.61
N ILE A 343 -8.34 6.50 -11.25
CA ILE A 343 -7.29 5.98 -10.35
C ILE A 343 -6.65 4.80 -11.05
N SER A 344 -5.32 4.83 -11.17
CA SER A 344 -4.55 3.78 -11.84
C SER A 344 -3.71 3.01 -10.82
N GLY A 345 -3.42 1.76 -11.14
CA GLY A 345 -2.55 0.92 -10.32
C GLY A 345 -2.66 -0.55 -10.68
N VAL A 346 -2.01 -1.37 -9.89
CA VAL A 346 -2.06 -2.82 -10.02
C VAL A 346 -3.26 -3.36 -9.24
N ILE A 347 -4.06 -4.19 -9.88
CA ILE A 347 -5.13 -4.92 -9.19
C ILE A 347 -4.52 -6.05 -8.40
N VAL A 348 -4.86 -6.12 -7.13
CA VAL A 348 -4.38 -7.15 -6.20
C VAL A 348 -5.54 -7.78 -5.45
N HIS A 349 -5.28 -8.88 -4.77
CA HIS A 349 -6.14 -9.40 -3.71
C HIS A 349 -5.35 -9.45 -2.41
N GLU A 350 -5.90 -8.81 -1.39
CA GLU A 350 -5.33 -8.81 -0.06
C GLU A 350 -6.43 -8.95 0.98
N GLU A 351 -6.19 -9.80 1.95
CA GLU A 351 -6.98 -9.81 3.16
C GLU A 351 -6.40 -8.80 4.14
N TYR A 352 -7.27 -8.10 4.85
CA TYR A 352 -6.84 -7.22 5.93
C TYR A 352 -6.62 -8.05 7.19
N THR A 353 -5.53 -8.79 7.20
CA THR A 353 -5.18 -9.64 8.33
C THR A 353 -4.38 -8.85 9.35
N ARG A 354 -4.95 -8.75 10.53
CA ARG A 354 -4.19 -8.42 11.73
C ARG A 354 -4.49 -9.48 12.77
N PHE A 355 -3.46 -10.11 13.34
CA PHE A 355 -3.61 -11.17 14.34
C PHE A 355 -4.35 -12.43 13.85
N GLU A 356 -3.92 -12.96 12.72
CA GLU A 356 -4.31 -14.29 12.19
C GLU A 356 -5.68 -14.43 11.54
N ASN A 357 -6.60 -13.47 11.68
CA ASN A 357 -7.92 -13.57 11.07
C ASN A 357 -8.40 -12.22 10.56
N GLY A 358 -8.00 -11.91 9.35
CA GLY A 358 -8.37 -10.69 8.69
C GLY A 358 -9.82 -10.66 8.25
N GLY A 359 -10.31 -9.47 8.06
CA GLY A 359 -11.56 -9.26 7.36
C GLY A 359 -11.35 -9.36 5.86
N ASP A 360 -12.26 -9.98 5.18
CA ASP A 360 -12.45 -9.80 3.76
C ASP A 360 -12.71 -8.31 3.50
N ILE A 361 -11.89 -7.71 2.65
CA ILE A 361 -12.03 -6.31 2.22
C ILE A 361 -12.43 -6.21 0.75
N GLY A 362 -13.01 -7.26 0.22
CA GLY A 362 -13.50 -7.36 -1.14
C GLY A 362 -12.60 -8.22 -2.04
N HIS A 363 -13.18 -8.61 -3.16
CA HIS A 363 -12.55 -9.54 -4.09
C HIS A 363 -11.31 -8.95 -4.76
N TYR A 364 -11.31 -7.64 -5.03
CA TYR A 364 -10.20 -6.91 -5.62
C TYR A 364 -9.86 -5.67 -4.78
N GLN A 365 -8.58 -5.32 -4.74
CA GLN A 365 -8.03 -4.07 -4.25
C GLN A 365 -7.08 -3.51 -5.28
N MET A 366 -6.67 -2.26 -5.12
CA MET A 366 -5.70 -1.61 -6.00
C MET A 366 -4.51 -1.09 -5.21
N ARG A 367 -3.32 -1.26 -5.76
CA ARG A 367 -2.09 -0.60 -5.31
C ARG A 367 -1.63 0.37 -6.38
N HIS A 368 -1.62 1.66 -6.06
CA HIS A 368 -1.08 2.69 -6.94
C HIS A 368 0.44 2.77 -6.80
N LEU A 369 1.13 3.20 -7.86
CA LEU A 369 2.59 3.28 -7.90
C LEU A 369 3.08 4.63 -7.42
N SER A 370 2.31 5.66 -7.71
CA SER A 370 2.65 7.04 -7.39
C SER A 370 1.39 7.87 -7.09
N ARG A 371 1.58 9.08 -6.59
CA ARG A 371 0.49 10.02 -6.40
C ARG A 371 -0.19 10.43 -7.71
N GLU A 372 0.57 10.49 -8.78
CA GLU A 372 0.11 10.87 -10.11
C GLU A 372 -0.87 9.87 -10.73
N ASP A 373 -0.96 8.66 -10.14
CA ASP A 373 -1.95 7.66 -10.53
C ASP A 373 -3.37 8.02 -10.07
N ILE A 374 -3.50 8.97 -9.14
CA ILE A 374 -4.78 9.46 -8.62
C ILE A 374 -5.10 10.79 -9.32
N LYS A 375 -5.89 10.70 -10.38
CA LYS A 375 -6.28 11.83 -11.24
C LYS A 375 -7.74 12.18 -11.04
N ILE A 376 -8.05 12.78 -9.90
CA ILE A 376 -9.39 13.25 -9.58
C ILE A 376 -9.48 14.73 -9.96
N ASP A 377 -10.44 15.04 -10.82
CA ASP A 377 -10.75 16.40 -11.25
C ASP A 377 -11.68 17.05 -10.22
N GLN A 378 -11.14 17.97 -9.45
CA GLN A 378 -11.87 18.67 -8.39
C GLN A 378 -12.91 19.67 -8.92
N SER A 379 -12.88 20.01 -10.20
CA SER A 379 -13.91 20.84 -10.85
C SER A 379 -15.19 20.05 -11.15
N LYS A 380 -15.11 18.72 -11.16
CA LYS A 380 -16.26 17.83 -11.36
C LYS A 380 -16.93 17.55 -10.02
N ASN A 381 -18.25 17.63 -10.02
CA ASN A 381 -19.01 17.18 -8.85
C ASN A 381 -18.91 15.67 -8.72
N ASN A 382 -18.85 15.20 -7.49
CA ASN A 382 -19.01 13.78 -7.21
C ASN A 382 -20.36 13.29 -7.69
N SER A 383 -20.41 12.06 -8.20
CA SER A 383 -21.62 11.44 -8.73
C SER A 383 -22.72 11.38 -7.69
N PHE A 384 -22.40 10.97 -6.46
CA PHE A 384 -23.32 10.94 -5.32
C PHE A 384 -23.25 12.24 -4.53
N SER A 385 -23.40 13.38 -5.19
CA SER A 385 -23.28 14.71 -4.57
C SER A 385 -24.54 15.15 -3.84
N THR A 386 -25.71 14.62 -4.23
CA THR A 386 -26.99 15.03 -3.64
C THR A 386 -27.30 14.22 -2.39
N ILE A 387 -27.47 14.94 -1.29
CA ILE A 387 -27.71 14.35 0.03
C ILE A 387 -29.22 14.18 0.24
N ILE A 388 -29.62 12.99 0.65
CA ILE A 388 -30.95 12.71 1.19
C ILE A 388 -30.95 13.02 2.68
N ALA A 389 -30.00 12.45 3.41
CA ALA A 389 -29.78 12.73 4.83
C ALA A 389 -28.32 12.42 5.20
N GLU A 390 -27.71 13.26 6.03
CA GLU A 390 -26.34 13.10 6.48
C GLU A 390 -26.20 13.37 7.97
N TRP A 391 -25.49 12.48 8.67
CA TRP A 391 -25.12 12.61 10.08
C TRP A 391 -23.60 12.67 10.17
N ASN A 392 -23.05 13.85 10.29
CA ASN A 392 -21.62 14.11 10.46
C ASN A 392 -21.30 14.92 11.74
N ALA A 393 -22.29 15.12 12.57
CA ALA A 393 -22.19 15.74 13.88
C ALA A 393 -23.24 15.16 14.82
N PHE A 394 -22.95 15.13 16.12
CA PHE A 394 -23.90 14.65 17.12
C PHE A 394 -24.85 15.77 17.58
N LYS A 395 -26.10 15.64 17.22
CA LYS A 395 -27.17 16.53 17.66
C LYS A 395 -28.35 15.69 18.11
N LEU A 396 -28.53 15.55 19.42
CA LEU A 396 -29.60 14.73 20.01
C LEU A 396 -30.90 15.56 20.18
N SER A 397 -32.01 14.94 19.83
CA SER A 397 -33.38 15.42 20.15
C SER A 397 -34.18 14.25 20.68
N GLY A 398 -34.53 14.31 21.96
CA GLY A 398 -35.11 13.18 22.68
C GLY A 398 -34.16 11.98 22.67
N THR A 399 -34.56 10.86 22.06
CA THR A 399 -33.75 9.66 21.93
C THR A 399 -33.10 9.51 20.54
N LYS A 400 -33.24 10.53 19.67
CA LYS A 400 -32.84 10.46 18.28
C LYS A 400 -31.75 11.45 17.95
N VAL A 401 -30.83 11.04 17.09
CA VAL A 401 -29.79 11.91 16.50
C VAL A 401 -30.38 12.53 15.24
N LEU A 402 -30.37 13.86 15.19
CA LEU A 402 -30.83 14.60 14.03
C LEU A 402 -29.74 14.68 12.97
N PRO A 403 -30.11 14.69 11.66
CA PRO A 403 -29.15 14.86 10.60
C PRO A 403 -28.51 16.25 10.62
N SER A 404 -27.28 16.32 10.14
CA SER A 404 -26.55 17.57 9.92
C SER A 404 -27.02 18.26 8.63
N GLU A 405 -27.46 17.46 7.67
CA GLU A 405 -28.00 17.90 6.38
C GLU A 405 -29.10 16.96 5.91
N GLY A 406 -30.11 17.48 5.21
CA GLY A 406 -31.28 16.72 4.77
C GLY A 406 -32.30 16.48 5.90
N ASN A 407 -33.16 15.49 5.72
CA ASN A 407 -34.23 15.17 6.67
C ASN A 407 -34.19 13.69 7.05
N GLY A 408 -34.17 13.41 8.35
CA GLY A 408 -34.20 12.06 8.85
C GLY A 408 -34.06 11.98 10.36
N GLU A 409 -34.06 10.77 10.85
CA GLU A 409 -33.86 10.44 12.26
C GLU A 409 -32.93 9.24 12.33
N LEU A 410 -32.05 9.22 13.31
CA LEU A 410 -31.19 8.09 13.61
C LEU A 410 -31.27 7.77 15.10
N TRP A 411 -31.47 6.50 15.46
CA TRP A 411 -31.54 6.06 16.85
C TRP A 411 -31.04 4.62 17.00
N HIS A 412 -30.86 4.21 18.24
CA HIS A 412 -30.59 2.81 18.58
C HIS A 412 -31.83 2.21 19.25
N THR A 413 -32.14 0.95 18.95
CA THR A 413 -33.40 0.31 19.39
C THR A 413 -33.47 0.05 20.90
N ALA A 414 -32.34 -0.07 21.60
CA ALA A 414 -32.33 -0.39 23.03
C ALA A 414 -31.94 0.76 23.97
N VAL A 415 -31.12 1.71 23.48
CA VAL A 415 -30.59 2.78 24.35
C VAL A 415 -30.58 4.11 23.58
N THR A 416 -30.60 5.21 24.31
CA THR A 416 -30.35 6.52 23.73
C THR A 416 -28.87 6.64 23.36
N PRO A 417 -28.54 7.00 22.11
CA PRO A 417 -27.17 7.21 21.71
C PRO A 417 -26.51 8.35 22.49
N THR A 418 -25.22 8.24 22.72
CA THR A 418 -24.42 9.27 23.37
C THR A 418 -23.33 9.77 22.44
N ALA A 419 -22.89 11.02 22.63
CA ALA A 419 -21.70 11.50 21.96
C ALA A 419 -20.48 10.74 22.49
N SER A 420 -19.59 10.34 21.61
CA SER A 420 -18.27 9.93 22.03
C SER A 420 -17.47 11.17 22.37
N THR A 421 -16.92 11.24 23.56
CA THR A 421 -15.92 12.25 23.95
C THR A 421 -14.52 11.83 23.54
N ASP A 422 -14.37 10.57 23.15
CA ASP A 422 -13.12 9.95 22.78
C ASP A 422 -13.05 9.83 21.26
N TYR A 423 -12.43 10.83 20.66
CA TYR A 423 -11.83 10.75 19.32
C TYR A 423 -12.73 10.22 18.21
N GLY A 424 -13.72 10.98 17.83
CA GLY A 424 -14.26 10.91 16.50
C GLY A 424 -13.21 11.38 15.50
N TYR A 425 -12.71 10.49 14.69
CA TYR A 425 -11.67 10.75 13.68
C TYR A 425 -12.18 11.50 12.46
N LEU A 426 -13.20 12.31 12.58
CA LEU A 426 -13.60 13.26 11.54
C LEU A 426 -12.80 14.57 11.67
N GLY A 427 -11.57 14.48 12.15
CA GLY A 427 -10.69 15.62 12.33
C GLY A 427 -10.01 16.03 11.05
N VAL A 428 -9.83 17.32 10.89
CA VAL A 428 -8.92 17.91 9.92
C VAL A 428 -7.51 17.54 10.33
N ILE A 429 -6.66 17.19 9.37
CA ILE A 429 -5.22 17.17 9.61
C ILE A 429 -4.77 18.61 9.75
N ASP A 430 -4.41 18.99 10.95
CA ASP A 430 -3.68 20.21 11.20
C ASP A 430 -2.18 19.92 11.11
N GLY A 431 -1.58 20.48 10.06
CA GLY A 431 -0.14 20.65 10.03
C GLY A 431 0.67 19.38 9.76
N VAL A 432 1.13 19.26 8.57
CA VAL A 432 2.27 18.44 8.22
C VAL A 432 3.51 19.20 8.61
N THR A 433 4.08 18.91 9.77
CA THR A 433 5.29 19.59 10.24
C THR A 433 6.57 18.84 9.89
N ASP A 434 6.48 17.56 9.47
CA ASP A 434 7.66 16.72 9.24
C ASP A 434 7.44 15.63 8.16
N GLY A 435 6.48 15.81 7.26
CA GLY A 435 6.06 14.78 6.31
C GLY A 435 5.31 13.60 6.93
N LYS A 436 5.08 13.61 8.23
CA LYS A 436 4.41 12.50 8.95
C LYS A 436 2.94 12.75 9.23
N GLY A 437 2.45 13.97 9.03
CA GLY A 437 1.09 14.40 9.30
C GLY A 437 0.63 14.11 10.73
N ILE A 438 0.09 15.09 11.40
CA ILE A 438 -0.54 14.92 12.71
C ILE A 438 -2.05 14.89 12.51
N ILE A 439 -2.71 13.84 12.98
CA ILE A 439 -4.16 13.84 13.10
C ILE A 439 -4.53 14.65 14.33
N SER A 440 -5.06 15.84 14.17
CA SER A 440 -5.72 16.50 15.26
C SER A 440 -7.12 15.90 15.43
N ALA A 441 -7.38 15.32 16.58
CA ALA A 441 -8.70 14.83 16.93
C ALA A 441 -9.64 16.02 17.12
N SER A 442 -10.61 16.21 16.22
CA SER A 442 -11.71 17.10 16.51
C SER A 442 -12.66 16.38 17.47
N LYS A 443 -12.86 16.99 18.63
CA LYS A 443 -13.86 16.54 19.59
C LYS A 443 -15.22 16.68 18.93
N ASN A 444 -16.07 15.68 18.88
CA ASN A 444 -17.53 15.76 18.68
C ASN A 444 -18.18 14.97 17.56
N LEU A 445 -17.60 13.92 17.02
CA LEU A 445 -18.16 13.50 15.73
C LEU A 445 -18.66 12.06 15.67
N ALA A 446 -18.44 11.27 16.70
CA ALA A 446 -19.03 9.94 16.76
C ALA A 446 -20.22 9.91 17.73
N PHE A 447 -21.22 9.19 17.33
CA PHE A 447 -22.29 8.77 18.24
C PHE A 447 -22.18 7.28 18.47
N GLN A 448 -22.40 6.88 19.69
CA GLN A 448 -22.14 5.54 20.15
C GLN A 448 -23.33 4.94 20.91
N ALA A 449 -23.40 3.63 20.89
CA ALA A 449 -24.38 2.85 21.64
C ALA A 449 -23.74 1.58 22.19
N LYS A 450 -24.45 0.95 23.11
CA LYS A 450 -24.16 -0.35 23.71
C LYS A 450 -25.42 -1.19 23.76
N THR A 451 -25.35 -2.39 24.31
CA THR A 451 -26.51 -3.29 24.41
C THR A 451 -26.93 -3.83 23.03
N TRP A 452 -26.03 -4.55 22.38
CA TRP A 452 -26.20 -4.99 20.99
C TRP A 452 -26.90 -6.34 20.85
N TRP A 453 -26.92 -7.17 21.90
CA TRP A 453 -27.45 -8.52 21.82
C TRP A 453 -28.27 -8.89 23.04
N ASN A 454 -29.50 -9.31 22.83
CA ASN A 454 -30.33 -9.83 23.89
C ASN A 454 -30.16 -11.36 23.99
N SER A 455 -29.37 -11.80 24.95
CA SER A 455 -29.07 -13.22 25.14
C SER A 455 -30.31 -14.06 25.50
N SER A 456 -31.33 -13.47 26.10
CA SER A 456 -32.57 -14.17 26.52
C SER A 456 -33.48 -14.46 25.31
N THR A 457 -33.46 -13.59 24.32
CA THR A 457 -34.31 -13.71 23.12
C THR A 457 -33.56 -14.16 21.87
N GLY A 458 -32.23 -14.11 21.91
CA GLY A 458 -31.38 -14.33 20.73
C GLY A 458 -31.49 -13.25 19.66
N LYS A 459 -32.08 -12.10 20.00
CA LYS A 459 -32.27 -10.99 19.05
C LYS A 459 -31.19 -9.90 19.21
N ALA A 460 -30.77 -9.34 18.09
CA ALA A 460 -29.87 -8.20 18.07
C ALA A 460 -30.65 -6.88 18.15
N ASN A 461 -30.04 -5.88 18.78
CA ASN A 461 -30.45 -4.48 18.68
C ASN A 461 -29.72 -3.81 17.53
N SER A 462 -30.26 -2.73 16.98
CA SER A 462 -29.77 -2.10 15.77
C SER A 462 -29.69 -0.59 15.84
N TRP A 463 -28.84 -0.01 15.02
CA TRP A 463 -29.03 1.35 14.55
C TRP A 463 -30.19 1.41 13.57
N MET A 464 -31.06 2.38 13.77
CA MET A 464 -32.21 2.66 12.91
C MET A 464 -32.05 4.03 12.27
N ILE A 465 -32.29 4.10 10.97
CA ILE A 465 -32.31 5.33 10.20
C ILE A 465 -33.68 5.44 9.55
N LYS A 466 -34.29 6.61 9.63
CA LYS A 466 -35.54 6.93 8.96
C LYS A 466 -35.34 8.18 8.13
N CYS A 467 -35.75 8.15 6.87
CA CYS A 467 -35.75 9.32 5.99
C CYS A 467 -36.93 9.28 5.01
N SER A 468 -37.12 10.35 4.25
CA SER A 468 -38.05 10.40 3.15
C SER A 468 -37.30 10.56 1.84
N THR A 469 -37.72 9.83 0.82
CA THR A 469 -37.23 9.94 -0.56
C THR A 469 -38.33 10.42 -1.51
N SER A 470 -39.40 10.96 -0.94
CA SER A 470 -40.56 11.45 -1.74
C SER A 470 -40.11 12.49 -2.75
N GLY A 471 -40.52 12.30 -3.99
CA GLY A 471 -40.17 13.21 -5.09
C GLY A 471 -38.71 13.08 -5.59
N ILE A 472 -37.93 12.18 -5.02
CA ILE A 472 -36.56 11.92 -5.47
C ILE A 472 -36.60 10.86 -6.57
N THR A 473 -35.92 11.16 -7.67
CA THR A 473 -35.65 10.25 -8.78
C THR A 473 -34.15 10.25 -9.04
N GLY A 474 -33.60 9.12 -9.42
CA GLY A 474 -32.17 8.99 -9.67
C GLY A 474 -31.82 7.64 -10.26
N THR A 475 -30.59 7.48 -10.63
CA THR A 475 -30.05 6.25 -11.23
C THR A 475 -29.35 5.35 -10.22
N HIS A 476 -28.86 5.91 -9.12
CA HIS A 476 -28.17 5.19 -8.05
C HIS A 476 -28.42 5.87 -6.72
N VAL A 477 -28.48 5.06 -5.67
CA VAL A 477 -28.57 5.51 -4.27
C VAL A 477 -27.49 4.78 -3.48
N SER A 478 -26.77 5.49 -2.61
CA SER A 478 -25.76 4.87 -1.76
C SER A 478 -25.92 5.23 -0.30
N LEU A 479 -25.60 4.28 0.57
CA LEU A 479 -25.36 4.47 2.00
C LEU A 479 -23.85 4.49 2.24
N GLN A 480 -23.34 5.59 2.75
CA GLN A 480 -21.93 5.77 3.10
C GLN A 480 -21.80 5.79 4.61
N LEU A 481 -20.93 4.93 5.14
CA LEU A 481 -20.74 4.74 6.56
C LEU A 481 -19.25 4.87 6.94
N ALA A 482 -18.98 5.53 8.07
CA ALA A 482 -17.77 5.31 8.84
C ALA A 482 -18.17 4.74 10.21
N THR A 483 -17.86 3.48 10.44
CA THR A 483 -18.24 2.74 11.63
C THR A 483 -17.04 2.52 12.54
N LEU A 484 -17.27 2.32 13.82
CA LEU A 484 -16.23 2.22 14.82
C LEU A 484 -16.64 1.26 15.93
N ASN A 485 -15.73 0.37 16.35
CA ASN A 485 -15.83 -0.36 17.60
C ASN A 485 -14.81 0.22 18.60
N TYR A 486 -15.30 0.64 19.75
CA TYR A 486 -14.46 1.19 20.83
C TYR A 486 -13.88 0.11 21.74
N SER A 487 -14.35 -1.11 21.63
CA SER A 487 -13.91 -2.22 22.46
C SER A 487 -14.05 -3.55 21.74
N VAL A 488 -13.24 -4.52 22.15
CA VAL A 488 -13.18 -5.85 21.57
C VAL A 488 -14.47 -6.66 21.67
N GLY A 489 -15.33 -6.36 22.63
CA GLY A 489 -16.61 -7.05 22.80
C GLY A 489 -17.75 -6.48 21.95
N ALA A 490 -17.50 -5.48 21.12
CA ALA A 490 -18.53 -4.90 20.25
C ALA A 490 -18.79 -5.79 19.03
N PRO A 491 -19.96 -5.65 18.37
CA PRO A 491 -20.33 -6.48 17.23
C PRO A 491 -19.33 -6.36 16.08
N ARG A 492 -19.02 -7.50 15.48
CA ARG A 492 -18.10 -7.57 14.34
C ARG A 492 -18.82 -7.57 12.98
N TYR A 493 -19.84 -8.40 12.83
CA TYR A 493 -20.54 -8.64 11.57
C TYR A 493 -21.90 -7.95 11.57
N TRP A 494 -22.16 -7.23 10.49
CA TRP A 494 -23.33 -6.37 10.37
C TRP A 494 -24.05 -6.60 9.06
N ASN A 495 -25.38 -6.73 9.11
CA ASN A 495 -26.25 -6.57 7.95
C ASN A 495 -26.73 -5.13 7.84
N VAL A 496 -26.90 -4.68 6.61
CA VAL A 496 -27.66 -3.49 6.25
C VAL A 496 -28.95 -3.96 5.60
N GLU A 497 -30.06 -3.51 6.16
CA GLU A 497 -31.38 -3.93 5.71
C GLU A 497 -32.28 -2.71 5.56
N TRP A 498 -33.26 -2.79 4.66
CA TRP A 498 -34.26 -1.74 4.49
C TRP A 498 -35.67 -2.24 4.60
N SER A 499 -36.61 -1.33 4.94
CA SER A 499 -38.04 -1.57 5.02
C SER A 499 -38.81 -0.27 4.74
N GLU A 500 -39.98 -0.38 4.17
CA GLU A 500 -40.91 0.74 4.01
C GLU A 500 -41.68 1.03 5.31
N HIS A 501 -41.82 0.07 6.21
CA HIS A 501 -42.66 0.16 7.40
C HIS A 501 -41.85 0.31 8.72
N GLY A 502 -40.64 -0.20 8.78
CA GLY A 502 -39.75 -0.04 9.94
C GLY A 502 -40.18 -0.77 11.21
N ASN A 503 -41.05 -1.73 11.12
CA ASN A 503 -41.52 -2.52 12.26
C ASN A 503 -40.48 -3.57 12.64
N GLU A 504 -40.36 -3.91 13.96
CA GLU A 504 -39.43 -4.94 14.43
C GLU A 504 -39.70 -6.30 13.81
N ASP A 505 -40.98 -6.64 13.62
CA ASP A 505 -41.44 -7.88 12.98
C ASP A 505 -41.81 -7.67 11.48
N GLY A 506 -41.44 -6.52 10.88
CA GLY A 506 -41.73 -6.19 9.51
C GLY A 506 -40.84 -6.92 8.52
N GLU A 507 -41.19 -6.82 7.25
CA GLU A 507 -40.40 -7.35 6.15
C GLU A 507 -39.15 -6.47 5.94
N TRP A 508 -38.02 -7.00 6.37
CA TRP A 508 -36.72 -6.39 6.14
C TRP A 508 -36.00 -7.09 4.99
N THR A 509 -35.53 -6.31 4.04
CA THR A 509 -34.75 -6.81 2.92
C THR A 509 -33.28 -6.45 3.15
N LYS A 510 -32.42 -7.46 3.16
CA LYS A 510 -30.97 -7.25 3.23
C LYS A 510 -30.50 -6.65 1.91
N VAL A 511 -29.73 -5.55 2.02
CA VAL A 511 -29.16 -4.81 0.88
C VAL A 511 -27.66 -4.77 0.88
N GLY A 512 -27.04 -5.14 1.99
CA GLY A 512 -25.59 -5.21 2.10
C GLY A 512 -25.15 -5.72 3.45
N GLU A 513 -23.86 -5.84 3.59
CA GLU A 513 -23.21 -6.23 4.84
C GLU A 513 -21.85 -5.57 4.97
N TYR A 514 -21.35 -5.50 6.18
CA TYR A 514 -19.98 -5.09 6.46
C TYR A 514 -19.45 -5.78 7.70
N THR A 515 -18.12 -5.86 7.75
CA THR A 515 -17.40 -6.39 8.90
C THR A 515 -16.52 -5.29 9.46
N ILE A 516 -16.62 -5.00 10.75
CA ILE A 516 -15.67 -4.12 11.41
C ILE A 516 -14.44 -4.98 11.71
N PRO A 517 -13.30 -4.73 11.05
CA PRO A 517 -12.12 -5.56 11.18
C PRO A 517 -11.55 -5.47 12.58
N ASP A 518 -10.74 -6.45 12.95
CA ASP A 518 -10.00 -6.36 14.18
C ASP A 518 -9.10 -5.15 14.18
N VAL A 519 -9.25 -4.48 15.25
CA VAL A 519 -8.39 -3.50 15.85
C VAL A 519 -7.25 -2.98 14.99
N VAL A 520 -7.49 -1.87 14.36
CA VAL A 520 -6.42 -0.95 14.02
C VAL A 520 -6.00 -0.26 15.32
N GLN A 521 -4.91 -0.70 15.93
CA GLN A 521 -4.36 0.00 17.09
C GLN A 521 -3.67 1.28 16.62
N TRP A 522 -4.28 2.39 16.92
CA TRP A 522 -3.62 3.68 16.92
C TRP A 522 -2.82 3.78 18.22
N GLY A 523 -1.54 3.82 18.13
CA GLY A 523 -0.78 3.66 19.33
C GLY A 523 -0.13 4.95 19.82
N ASN A 524 -0.88 5.86 20.34
CA ASN A 524 -0.34 6.72 21.37
C ASN A 524 -1.24 6.57 22.62
N THR A 525 -0.86 7.16 23.73
CA THR A 525 -1.66 7.11 24.96
C THR A 525 -3.08 7.64 24.80
N LEU A 526 -3.32 8.46 23.78
CA LEU A 526 -4.65 8.98 23.42
C LEU A 526 -5.40 7.98 22.51
N TYR A 527 -4.70 7.07 21.85
CA TYR A 527 -5.22 6.13 20.85
C TYR A 527 -4.90 4.67 21.18
N GLU A 528 -4.42 4.40 22.39
CA GLU A 528 -4.19 3.04 22.88
C GLU A 528 -5.48 2.25 23.07
N GLN A 529 -6.61 2.91 22.95
CA GLN A 529 -7.88 2.22 22.93
C GLN A 529 -8.01 1.42 21.65
N LEU A 530 -8.50 0.22 21.80
CA LEU A 530 -8.68 -0.79 20.76
C LEU A 530 -9.84 -0.38 19.84
N ASN A 531 -9.67 0.72 19.11
CA ASN A 531 -10.69 1.19 18.18
C ASN A 531 -10.48 0.53 16.82
N ALA A 532 -11.43 -0.30 16.45
CA ALA A 532 -11.52 -0.83 15.09
C ALA A 532 -12.54 0.00 14.32
N TRP A 533 -12.20 0.45 13.11
CA TRP A 533 -13.10 1.25 12.30
C TRP A 533 -13.06 0.79 10.84
N LYS A 534 -14.14 1.06 10.14
CA LYS A 534 -14.30 0.72 8.73
C LYS A 534 -15.13 1.76 8.00
N ASN A 535 -14.67 2.12 6.81
CA ASN A 535 -15.48 2.82 5.82
C ASN A 535 -16.20 1.82 4.93
N THR A 536 -17.45 2.10 4.68
CA THR A 536 -18.29 1.24 3.86
C THR A 536 -19.15 2.11 2.94
N ASN A 537 -19.25 1.72 1.69
CA ASN A 537 -20.20 2.25 0.74
C ASN A 537 -21.08 1.09 0.25
N ILE A 538 -22.39 1.23 0.40
CA ILE A 538 -23.35 0.20 0.01
C ILE A 538 -24.31 0.83 -0.99
N GLU A 539 -24.40 0.23 -2.16
CA GLU A 539 -25.43 0.58 -3.13
C GLU A 539 -26.79 0.10 -2.63
N LEU A 540 -27.74 1.03 -2.58
CA LEU A 540 -29.10 0.74 -2.15
C LEU A 540 -30.01 0.53 -3.37
N PRO A 541 -31.04 -0.33 -3.25
CA PRO A 541 -31.97 -0.55 -4.34
C PRO A 541 -32.76 0.71 -4.70
N LEU A 542 -33.04 0.91 -5.97
CA LEU A 542 -33.80 2.08 -6.46
C LEU A 542 -35.24 2.11 -5.95
N ASP A 543 -35.76 0.98 -5.48
CA ASP A 543 -37.10 0.87 -4.87
C ASP A 543 -37.26 1.76 -3.62
N LEU A 544 -36.16 2.20 -3.03
CA LEU A 544 -36.19 3.18 -1.94
C LEU A 544 -36.61 4.58 -2.42
N LEU A 545 -36.45 4.91 -3.70
CA LEU A 545 -36.75 6.24 -4.20
C LEU A 545 -38.26 6.46 -4.35
N GLY A 546 -38.68 7.72 -4.22
CA GLY A 546 -40.09 8.11 -4.33
C GLY A 546 -40.97 7.76 -3.12
N LYS A 547 -40.40 7.20 -2.05
CA LYS A 547 -41.13 6.77 -0.86
C LYS A 547 -41.32 7.90 0.14
N SER A 548 -42.49 8.01 0.75
CA SER A 548 -42.76 8.96 1.83
C SER A 548 -41.93 8.65 3.09
N THR A 549 -41.63 7.37 3.29
CA THR A 549 -40.83 6.89 4.42
C THR A 549 -40.01 5.72 3.97
N VAL A 550 -38.74 5.73 4.37
CA VAL A 550 -37.77 4.64 4.20
C VAL A 550 -37.10 4.42 5.54
N TYR A 551 -36.97 3.16 5.91
CA TYR A 551 -36.21 2.74 7.07
C TYR A 551 -35.01 1.91 6.62
N LEU A 552 -33.84 2.23 7.19
CA LEU A 552 -32.67 1.39 7.12
C LEU A 552 -32.30 0.96 8.53
N ARG A 553 -31.78 -0.26 8.67
CA ARG A 553 -31.17 -0.70 9.92
C ARG A 553 -29.78 -1.30 9.69
N LEU A 554 -28.88 -0.99 10.64
CA LEU A 554 -27.59 -1.65 10.75
C LEU A 554 -27.70 -2.57 11.96
N ILE A 555 -27.69 -3.87 11.71
CA ILE A 555 -27.99 -4.88 12.71
C ILE A 555 -26.88 -5.93 12.79
N PRO A 556 -26.38 -6.29 14.00
CA PRO A 556 -25.47 -7.41 14.12
C PRO A 556 -26.06 -8.70 13.50
N SER A 557 -25.36 -9.29 12.55
CA SER A 557 -25.84 -10.48 11.83
C SER A 557 -25.61 -11.78 12.60
N ALA A 558 -24.73 -11.73 13.62
CA ALA A 558 -24.42 -12.86 14.50
C ALA A 558 -23.98 -12.37 15.89
N ASN A 559 -24.11 -13.23 16.89
CA ASN A 559 -23.56 -12.96 18.23
C ASN A 559 -22.05 -13.18 18.26
N LYS A 560 -21.34 -12.39 17.47
CA LYS A 560 -19.89 -12.44 17.30
C LYS A 560 -19.28 -11.08 17.53
N ALA A 561 -18.25 -11.05 18.35
CA ALA A 561 -17.54 -9.83 18.68
C ALA A 561 -16.19 -9.74 17.99
N GLY A 562 -15.69 -8.51 17.84
CA GLY A 562 -14.29 -8.27 17.54
C GLY A 562 -13.42 -8.67 18.73
N THR A 563 -12.27 -9.28 18.47
CA THR A 563 -11.35 -9.68 19.53
C THR A 563 -9.92 -9.64 19.02
N THR A 564 -8.99 -9.47 19.95
CA THR A 564 -7.56 -9.47 19.66
C THR A 564 -6.93 -10.86 19.64
N THR A 565 -7.62 -11.90 20.12
CA THR A 565 -6.98 -13.19 20.40
C THR A 565 -7.82 -14.42 20.06
N THR A 566 -9.13 -14.32 19.97
CA THR A 566 -10.02 -15.48 19.77
C THR A 566 -11.11 -15.13 18.77
N TYR A 567 -10.74 -15.18 17.54
CA TYR A 567 -11.61 -14.95 16.41
C TYR A 567 -12.78 -15.93 16.40
N ASP A 568 -13.95 -15.47 15.98
CA ASP A 568 -15.18 -16.24 15.83
C ASP A 568 -15.71 -16.98 17.08
N THR A 569 -14.97 -17.03 18.17
CA THR A 569 -15.45 -17.63 19.43
C THR A 569 -15.96 -16.60 20.43
N ALA A 570 -15.50 -15.34 20.32
CA ALA A 570 -15.95 -14.28 21.21
C ALA A 570 -17.38 -13.87 20.87
N VAL A 571 -18.19 -13.71 21.93
CA VAL A 571 -19.58 -13.24 21.82
C VAL A 571 -19.68 -11.77 22.18
N ILE A 572 -20.74 -11.13 21.71
CA ILE A 572 -20.99 -9.71 21.98
C ILE A 572 -21.16 -9.48 23.49
N ASN A 573 -20.39 -8.53 24.01
CA ASN A 573 -20.56 -8.01 25.36
C ASN A 573 -21.39 -6.74 25.31
N ASN A 574 -22.55 -6.74 25.95
CA ASN A 574 -23.50 -5.63 25.95
C ASN A 574 -22.99 -4.33 26.60
N ASN A 575 -21.88 -4.38 27.33
CA ASN A 575 -21.21 -3.19 27.82
C ASN A 575 -20.23 -2.59 26.80
N SER A 576 -19.94 -3.33 25.75
CA SER A 576 -19.04 -2.88 24.70
C SER A 576 -19.74 -1.93 23.73
N THR A 577 -19.02 -0.91 23.35
CA THR A 577 -19.53 0.21 22.58
C THR A 577 -19.13 0.09 21.12
N SER A 578 -20.11 0.22 20.23
CA SER A 578 -19.93 0.47 18.80
C SER A 578 -20.52 1.82 18.44
N GLY A 579 -19.98 2.47 17.42
CA GLY A 579 -20.39 3.80 17.04
C GLY A 579 -20.37 4.05 15.54
N LEU A 580 -20.93 5.21 15.20
CA LEU A 580 -20.96 5.76 13.86
C LEU A 580 -20.27 7.12 13.89
N MET A 581 -19.27 7.30 13.02
CA MET A 581 -18.57 8.58 12.85
C MET A 581 -19.18 9.40 11.71
N TYR A 582 -19.76 8.70 10.76
CA TYR A 582 -20.37 9.30 9.58
C TYR A 582 -21.43 8.36 9.04
N VAL A 583 -22.56 8.93 8.68
CA VAL A 583 -23.64 8.25 7.95
C VAL A 583 -24.17 9.22 6.92
N SER A 584 -24.25 8.81 5.68
CA SER A 584 -24.84 9.63 4.61
C SER A 584 -25.61 8.76 3.62
N ILE A 585 -26.81 9.16 3.30
CA ILE A 585 -27.60 8.59 2.21
C ILE A 585 -27.58 9.60 1.07
N ARG A 586 -27.08 9.16 -0.08
CA ARG A 586 -26.84 10.02 -1.24
C ARG A 586 -27.34 9.38 -2.51
N TYR A 587 -27.62 10.19 -3.52
CA TYR A 587 -28.06 9.69 -4.82
C TYR A 587 -27.48 10.48 -5.99
N ASN A 588 -27.48 9.85 -7.15
CA ASN A 588 -27.24 10.48 -8.45
C ASN A 588 -28.57 10.93 -9.05
N LYS A 589 -28.58 12.16 -9.53
CA LYS A 589 -29.73 12.69 -10.32
C LYS A 589 -29.78 12.07 -11.70
#